data_f487d1167d0b33d70596da09b6e1a8b9
#
_entry.id   f487d1167d0b33d70596da09b6e1a8b9
#
_cell.length_a   1.000
_cell.length_b   1.000
_cell.length_c   1.000
_cell.angle_alpha   90.00
_cell.angle_beta   90.00
_cell.angle_gamma   90.00
#
_symmetry.space_group_name_H-M   'P 1'
#
loop_
_entity.id
_entity.type
_entity.pdbx_description
1 polymer ?
#
loop_
_entity_poly.entity_id
_entity_poly.type
_entity_poly.pdbx_seq_one_letter_code
_entity_poly.pdbx_strand_id
1 'polypeptide(L)'
;MTILHHIHHYGKIRFNETKKTLGVSEKVLSQQLKELTHDGLVQRIQYNTIPWKVEYILTPLGEDLIPALDILYIWSIRRLTDLNLPIDPDAFKVHTELKYRDQLKDIMDTYMKKHPSVEE
;
A
#
# COMPACT_ATOMS: atom_id res chain seq x y z
N MET A 1 -3.08 -2.61 -4.05
CA MET A 1 -3.08 -1.74 -2.87
C MET A 1 -2.65 -2.46 -1.61
N THR A 2 -3.22 -3.62 -1.29
CA THR A 2 -2.86 -4.39 -0.09
C THR A 2 -1.38 -4.76 -0.04
N ILE A 3 -0.81 -5.19 -1.15
CA ILE A 3 0.60 -5.57 -1.22
C ILE A 3 1.51 -4.38 -0.97
N LEU A 4 1.22 -3.23 -1.56
CA LEU A 4 2.01 -2.02 -1.38
C LEU A 4 2.03 -1.57 0.09
N HIS A 5 0.89 -1.59 0.76
CA HIS A 5 0.79 -1.26 2.18
C HIS A 5 1.53 -2.27 3.06
N HIS A 6 1.46 -3.54 2.70
CA HIS A 6 2.16 -4.60 3.42
C HIS A 6 3.68 -4.41 3.35
N ILE A 7 4.21 -4.11 2.17
CA ILE A 7 5.63 -3.80 2.00
C ILE A 7 6.02 -2.55 2.77
N HIS A 8 5.20 -1.50 2.69
CA HIS A 8 5.44 -0.25 3.41
C HIS A 8 5.52 -0.47 4.93
N HIS A 9 4.63 -1.28 5.47
CA HIS A 9 4.57 -1.57 6.91
C HIS A 9 5.80 -2.35 7.39
N TYR A 10 6.22 -3.37 6.66
CA TYR A 10 7.34 -4.24 7.06
C TYR A 10 8.69 -3.83 6.49
N GLY A 11 8.72 -2.90 5.54
CA GLY A 11 9.93 -2.46 4.86
C GLY A 11 10.36 -3.37 3.73
N LYS A 12 10.27 -4.67 3.94
CA LYS A 12 10.59 -5.70 2.93
C LYS A 12 9.73 -6.92 3.20
N ILE A 13 9.40 -7.66 2.14
CA ILE A 13 8.60 -8.86 2.24
C ILE A 13 9.22 -10.02 1.48
N ARG A 14 8.88 -11.23 1.92
CA ARG A 14 9.19 -12.48 1.23
C ARG A 14 7.92 -13.10 0.69
N PHE A 15 8.04 -13.77 -0.45
CA PHE A 15 6.91 -14.34 -1.16
C PHE A 15 6.06 -15.28 -0.30
N ASN A 16 6.70 -16.30 0.31
CA ASN A 16 5.98 -17.33 1.06
C ASN A 16 5.30 -16.78 2.31
N GLU A 17 5.96 -15.87 3.02
CA GLU A 17 5.40 -15.25 4.22
C GLU A 17 4.21 -14.36 3.86
N THR A 18 4.33 -13.59 2.79
CA THR A 18 3.26 -12.72 2.30
C THR A 18 2.05 -13.51 1.84
N LYS A 19 2.29 -14.62 1.14
CA LYS A 19 1.23 -15.52 0.70
C LYS A 19 0.40 -16.03 1.88
N LYS A 20 1.05 -16.43 2.96
CA LYS A 20 0.38 -16.90 4.18
C LYS A 20 -0.39 -15.78 4.88
N THR A 21 0.24 -14.63 5.03
CA THR A 21 -0.32 -13.49 5.75
C THR A 21 -1.55 -12.91 5.04
N LEU A 22 -1.48 -12.75 3.73
CA LEU A 22 -2.57 -12.17 2.94
C LEU A 22 -3.63 -13.19 2.52
N GLY A 23 -3.34 -14.48 2.64
CA GLY A 23 -4.28 -15.52 2.26
C GLY A 23 -4.62 -15.57 0.77
N VAL A 24 -3.72 -15.06 -0.08
CA VAL A 24 -3.91 -15.05 -1.55
C VAL A 24 -3.25 -16.26 -2.18
N SER A 25 -3.71 -16.64 -3.38
CA SER A 25 -3.09 -17.74 -4.13
C SER A 25 -1.70 -17.34 -4.62
N GLU A 26 -0.85 -18.32 -4.81
CA GLU A 26 0.49 -18.14 -5.35
C GLU A 26 0.46 -17.47 -6.72
N LYS A 27 -0.48 -17.86 -7.58
CA LYS A 27 -0.65 -17.31 -8.91
C LYS A 27 -0.98 -15.81 -8.86
N VAL A 28 -1.93 -15.43 -8.01
CA VAL A 28 -2.37 -14.03 -7.87
C VAL A 28 -1.24 -13.18 -7.30
N LEU A 29 -0.58 -13.63 -6.24
CA LEU A 29 0.52 -12.89 -5.63
C LEU A 29 1.69 -12.71 -6.60
N SER A 30 2.08 -13.77 -7.30
CA SER A 30 3.16 -13.75 -8.29
C SER A 30 2.87 -12.75 -9.40
N GLN A 31 1.65 -12.76 -9.93
CA GLN A 31 1.24 -11.85 -10.98
C GLN A 31 1.23 -10.40 -10.52
N GLN A 32 0.70 -10.12 -9.35
CA GLN A 32 0.64 -8.77 -8.80
C GLN A 32 2.04 -8.20 -8.52
N LEU A 33 2.93 -9.00 -7.93
CA LEU A 33 4.31 -8.58 -7.69
C LEU A 33 5.06 -8.32 -8.99
N LYS A 34 4.83 -9.14 -10.00
CA LYS A 34 5.43 -8.97 -11.33
C LYS A 34 4.97 -7.66 -11.98
N GLU A 35 3.68 -7.37 -11.92
CA GLU A 35 3.11 -6.13 -12.45
C GLU A 35 3.65 -4.91 -11.71
N LEU A 36 3.68 -4.95 -10.38
CA LEU A 36 4.20 -3.85 -9.56
C LEU A 36 5.69 -3.61 -9.82
N THR A 37 6.46 -4.66 -10.03
CA THR A 37 7.87 -4.56 -10.40
C THR A 37 8.04 -3.95 -11.78
N HIS A 38 7.22 -4.38 -12.73
CA HIS A 38 7.23 -3.83 -14.10
C HIS A 38 6.88 -2.34 -14.11
N ASP A 39 5.92 -1.93 -13.29
CA ASP A 39 5.49 -0.53 -13.18
C ASP A 39 6.47 0.35 -12.40
N GLY A 40 7.53 -0.24 -11.84
CA GLY A 40 8.54 0.51 -11.11
C GLY A 40 8.18 0.89 -9.69
N LEU A 41 7.12 0.30 -9.12
CA LEU A 41 6.66 0.57 -7.75
C LEU A 41 7.34 -0.33 -6.73
N VAL A 42 7.75 -1.51 -7.13
CA VAL A 42 8.38 -2.53 -6.30
C VAL A 42 9.69 -2.98 -6.94
N GLN A 43 10.69 -3.23 -6.12
CA GLN A 43 11.97 -3.78 -6.57
C GLN A 43 12.13 -5.19 -6.00
N ARG A 44 12.48 -6.13 -6.88
CA ARG A 44 12.81 -7.50 -6.52
C ARG A 44 14.31 -7.58 -6.27
N ILE A 45 14.70 -8.06 -5.09
CA ILE A 45 16.10 -8.25 -4.71
C ILE A 45 16.36 -9.74 -4.55
N GLN A 46 17.29 -10.27 -5.32
CA GLN A 46 17.72 -11.65 -5.23
C GLN A 46 19.12 -11.72 -4.60
N TYR A 47 19.25 -12.53 -3.57
CA TYR A 47 20.52 -12.75 -2.90
C TYR A 47 21.15 -14.06 -3.38
N ASN A 48 22.45 -14.02 -3.66
CA ASN A 48 23.21 -15.21 -4.06
C ASN A 48 23.60 -16.03 -2.84
N THR A 49 22.62 -16.57 -2.15
CA THR A 49 22.79 -17.42 -0.97
C THR A 49 22.25 -18.83 -1.26
N ILE A 50 22.59 -19.80 -0.42
CA ILE A 50 22.05 -21.15 -0.46
C ILE A 50 21.33 -21.40 0.87
N PRO A 51 19.98 -21.54 0.89
CA PRO A 51 19.03 -21.45 -0.24
C PRO A 51 18.89 -20.03 -0.77
N TRP A 52 18.42 -19.92 -2.01
CA TRP A 52 18.19 -18.62 -2.64
C TRP A 52 17.17 -17.81 -1.86
N LYS A 53 17.47 -16.54 -1.68
CA LYS A 53 16.64 -15.61 -0.96
C LYS A 53 16.21 -14.49 -1.90
N VAL A 54 14.91 -14.22 -1.94
CA VAL A 54 14.33 -13.13 -2.71
C VAL A 54 13.47 -12.27 -1.80
N GLU A 55 13.70 -10.97 -1.84
CA GLU A 55 12.91 -10.00 -1.10
C GLU A 55 12.34 -8.96 -2.04
N TYR A 56 11.22 -8.35 -1.65
CA TYR A 56 10.57 -7.27 -2.38
C TYR A 56 10.51 -6.04 -1.50
N ILE A 57 10.92 -4.90 -2.06
CA ILE A 57 10.90 -3.61 -1.38
C ILE A 57 10.17 -2.59 -2.23
N LEU A 58 9.70 -1.51 -1.63
CA LEU A 58 9.16 -0.38 -2.39
C LEU A 58 10.31 0.43 -2.98
N THR A 59 10.13 0.87 -4.22
CA THR A 59 10.99 1.89 -4.83
C THR A 59 10.63 3.27 -4.26
N PRO A 60 11.45 4.31 -4.48
CA PRO A 60 11.05 5.67 -4.12
C PRO A 60 9.72 6.08 -4.72
N LEU A 61 9.41 5.64 -5.94
CA LEU A 61 8.12 5.88 -6.57
C LEU A 61 6.99 5.16 -5.84
N GLY A 62 7.22 3.92 -5.40
CA GLY A 62 6.24 3.16 -4.62
C GLY A 62 5.96 3.81 -3.28
N GLU A 63 6.99 4.29 -2.59
CA GLU A 63 6.84 5.02 -1.32
C GLU A 63 6.05 6.32 -1.51
N ASP A 64 6.31 7.03 -2.59
CA ASP A 64 5.63 8.29 -2.91
C ASP A 64 4.13 8.08 -3.19
N LEU A 65 3.77 6.91 -3.68
CA LEU A 65 2.38 6.56 -3.98
C LEU A 65 1.56 6.25 -2.72
N ILE A 66 2.17 5.76 -1.65
CA ILE A 66 1.46 5.32 -0.44
C ILE A 66 0.54 6.40 0.14
N PRO A 67 0.98 7.66 0.34
CA PRO A 67 0.08 8.70 0.86
C PRO A 67 -1.15 8.93 -0.03
N ALA A 68 -0.99 8.88 -1.34
CA ALA A 68 -2.10 9.05 -2.28
C ALA A 68 -3.10 7.90 -2.18
N LEU A 69 -2.62 6.67 -2.03
CA LEU A 69 -3.48 5.51 -1.82
C LEU A 69 -4.25 5.61 -0.51
N ASP A 70 -3.63 6.09 0.54
CA ASP A 70 -4.25 6.27 1.85
C ASP A 70 -5.39 7.31 1.79
N ILE A 71 -5.16 8.41 1.08
CA ILE A 71 -6.18 9.44 0.87
C ILE A 71 -7.36 8.87 0.08
N LEU A 72 -7.08 8.14 -0.99
CA LEU A 72 -8.11 7.49 -1.81
C LEU A 72 -8.91 6.49 -0.99
N TYR A 73 -8.24 5.76 -0.10
CA TYR A 73 -8.87 4.77 0.76
C TYR A 73 -9.88 5.41 1.72
N ILE A 74 -9.50 6.53 2.36
CA ILE A 74 -10.39 7.29 3.24
C ILE A 74 -11.58 7.84 2.46
N TRP A 75 -11.34 8.38 1.28
CA TRP A 75 -12.42 8.84 0.40
C TRP A 75 -13.40 7.71 0.11
N SER A 76 -12.89 6.51 -0.19
CA SER A 76 -13.73 5.34 -0.46
C SER A 76 -14.61 4.96 0.73
N ILE A 77 -14.06 5.00 1.95
CA ILE A 77 -14.82 4.70 3.17
C ILE A 77 -15.97 5.72 3.34
N ARG A 78 -15.70 7.00 3.18
CA ARG A 78 -16.71 8.05 3.26
C ARG A 78 -17.81 7.83 2.23
N ARG A 79 -17.41 7.47 1.01
CA ARG A 79 -18.36 7.24 -0.07
C ARG A 79 -19.28 6.06 0.22
N LEU A 80 -18.73 4.97 0.75
CA LEU A 80 -19.51 3.80 1.15
C LEU A 80 -20.48 4.12 2.28
N THR A 81 -20.07 4.92 3.25
CA THR A 81 -20.92 5.38 4.35
C THR A 81 -22.07 6.24 3.84
N ASP A 82 -21.80 7.18 2.94
CA ASP A 82 -22.80 8.05 2.35
C ASP A 82 -23.84 7.26 1.55
N LEU A 83 -23.44 6.16 0.92
CA LEU A 83 -24.30 5.30 0.13
C LEU A 83 -24.98 4.19 0.95
N ASN A 84 -24.76 4.15 2.27
CA ASN A 84 -25.26 3.10 3.17
C ASN A 84 -24.84 1.69 2.72
N LEU A 85 -23.66 1.56 2.09
CA LEU A 85 -23.12 0.27 1.70
C LEU A 85 -22.40 -0.40 2.87
N PRO A 86 -22.44 -1.73 2.95
CA PRO A 86 -21.76 -2.44 4.04
C PRO A 86 -20.24 -2.22 3.97
N ILE A 87 -19.67 -1.89 5.13
CA ILE A 87 -18.22 -1.75 5.28
C ILE A 87 -17.76 -2.86 6.22
N ASP A 88 -16.73 -3.59 5.80
CA ASP A 88 -16.07 -4.57 6.67
C ASP A 88 -15.15 -3.83 7.65
N PRO A 89 -15.49 -3.77 8.96
CA PRO A 89 -14.67 -3.03 9.93
C PRO A 89 -13.24 -3.56 10.03
N ASP A 90 -13.04 -4.86 9.86
CA ASP A 90 -11.73 -5.48 9.98
C ASP A 90 -10.83 -5.13 8.81
N ALA A 91 -11.39 -5.01 7.61
CA ALA A 91 -10.64 -4.61 6.42
C ALA A 91 -10.12 -3.17 6.52
N PHE A 92 -10.80 -2.31 7.29
CA PHE A 92 -10.51 -0.88 7.39
C PHE A 92 -9.93 -0.46 8.74
N LYS A 93 -9.68 -1.40 9.63
CA LYS A 93 -9.32 -1.13 11.02
C LYS A 93 -8.09 -0.21 11.16
N VAL A 94 -7.05 -0.44 10.38
CA VAL A 94 -5.84 0.37 10.39
C VAL A 94 -6.11 1.80 9.94
N HIS A 95 -7.03 1.99 9.01
CA HIS A 95 -7.33 3.28 8.39
C HIS A 95 -8.40 4.08 9.14
N THR A 96 -9.09 3.48 10.11
CA THR A 96 -10.18 4.13 10.84
C THR A 96 -9.76 4.66 12.21
N GLU A 97 -8.56 4.34 12.69
CA GLU A 97 -8.05 4.88 13.94
C GLU A 97 -7.82 6.38 13.86
N LEU A 98 -8.22 7.11 14.91
CA LEU A 98 -8.07 8.57 14.97
C LEU A 98 -6.62 9.02 14.74
N LYS A 99 -5.68 8.31 15.35
CA LYS A 99 -4.25 8.57 15.19
C LYS A 99 -3.83 8.51 13.72
N TYR A 100 -4.32 7.51 13.00
CA TYR A 100 -4.02 7.34 11.60
C TYR A 100 -4.62 8.45 10.74
N ARG A 101 -5.83 8.90 11.07
CA ARG A 101 -6.49 10.03 10.40
C ARG A 101 -5.70 11.33 10.56
N ASP A 102 -5.17 11.57 11.78
CA ASP A 102 -4.34 12.74 12.04
C ASP A 102 -3.05 12.70 11.22
N GLN A 103 -2.41 11.53 11.14
CA GLN A 103 -1.22 11.34 10.31
C GLN A 103 -1.52 11.58 8.84
N LEU A 104 -2.65 11.12 8.35
CA LEU A 104 -3.08 11.34 6.96
C LEU A 104 -3.34 12.81 6.67
N LYS A 105 -3.92 13.52 7.63
CA LYS A 105 -4.13 14.97 7.50
C LYS A 105 -2.79 15.69 7.36
N ASP A 106 -1.80 15.35 8.16
CA ASP A 106 -0.46 15.92 8.07
C ASP A 106 0.20 15.61 6.74
N ILE A 107 0.07 14.37 6.26
CA ILE A 107 0.59 13.94 4.96
C ILE A 107 -0.09 14.74 3.84
N MET A 108 -1.40 14.89 3.90
CA MET A 108 -2.17 15.65 2.92
C MET A 108 -1.75 17.11 2.90
N ASP A 109 -1.62 17.74 4.08
CA ASP A 109 -1.19 19.12 4.20
C ASP A 109 0.22 19.33 3.62
N THR A 110 1.13 18.38 3.91
CA THR A 110 2.49 18.41 3.37
C THR A 110 2.48 18.27 1.85
N TYR A 111 1.69 17.36 1.33
CA TYR A 111 1.54 17.15 -0.12
C TYR A 111 1.01 18.41 -0.80
N MET A 112 -0.01 19.02 -0.24
CA MET A 112 -0.62 20.23 -0.80
C MET A 112 0.33 21.42 -0.78
N LYS A 113 1.23 21.50 0.19
CA LYS A 113 2.28 22.53 0.21
C LYS A 113 3.33 22.35 -0.88
N LYS A 114 3.70 21.08 -1.14
CA LYS A 114 4.67 20.73 -2.19
C LYS A 114 4.08 20.83 -3.59
N HIS A 115 2.79 20.61 -3.72
CA HIS A 115 2.07 20.58 -4.98
C HIS A 115 0.84 21.49 -4.86
N PRO A 116 1.07 22.84 -4.76
CA PRO A 116 -0.05 23.76 -4.66
C PRO A 116 -0.93 23.62 -5.89
N SER A 117 -2.24 23.48 -5.64
CA SER A 117 -3.19 23.42 -6.74
C SER A 117 -3.10 24.69 -7.56
N VAL A 118 -2.98 24.52 -8.87
CA VAL A 118 -3.05 25.64 -9.78
C VAL A 118 -4.50 26.06 -9.83
N GLU A 119 -4.84 27.14 -9.15
CA GLU A 119 -6.16 27.75 -9.32
C GLU A 119 -6.19 28.43 -10.69
N GLU A 120 -7.05 27.91 -11.51
CA GLU A 120 -7.37 28.57 -12.77
C GLU A 120 -8.41 29.66 -12.56
#